data_5f92629cbc4cecc4bbfaf00117028391
#
_entry.id   5f92629cbc4cecc4bbfaf00117028391
#
_cell.length_a   1.000
_cell.length_b   1.000
_cell.length_c   1.000
_cell.angle_alpha   90.00
_cell.angle_beta   90.00
_cell.angle_gamma   90.00
#
_symmetry.space_group_name_H-M   'P 1'
#
loop_
_entity.id
_entity.type
_entity.pdbx_description
1 polymer ?
#
loop_
_entity_poly.entity_id
_entity_poly.type
_entity_poly.pdbx_seq_one_letter_code
_entity_poly.pdbx_strand_id
1 'polypeptide(L)'
;MSRLNPILCAIDTPDLARAKALAAAVRGVVAGIKLGLEFFSANGPAGVREVADPSGALFLDLKLHDIPNTVAGAVRAAAALEPLLLTLHAAGGPAMMEAAVRAADAVAHEGKRRPKLLGVTVLTSLDEGDLAAVGQRGPVGEQVQRLALLARDSGLDGVVCSPQEVAVLRELCGSEFLLVVPGIRPAGAAAGDQKRVTGPRAAAQAGADYLVVGRPITEAPHPAAAARAILNELR
;
A
#
# COMPACT_ATOMS: atom_id res chain seq x y z
N MET A 1 7.92 6.07 23.12
CA MET A 1 8.34 5.10 22.10
C MET A 1 8.63 5.87 20.82
N SER A 2 9.82 5.75 20.26
CA SER A 2 10.18 6.36 18.96
C SER A 2 9.20 5.78 17.92
N ARG A 3 8.33 6.62 17.33
CA ARG A 3 7.45 6.18 16.23
C ARG A 3 8.35 5.69 15.10
N LEU A 4 8.23 4.43 14.74
CA LEU A 4 8.86 3.87 13.56
C LEU A 4 8.55 4.80 12.37
N ASN A 5 9.52 4.98 11.48
CA ASN A 5 9.34 5.76 10.25
C ASN A 5 8.19 5.15 9.42
N PRO A 6 7.08 5.88 9.17
CA PRO A 6 5.92 5.30 8.47
C PRO A 6 5.97 5.49 6.95
N ILE A 7 7.01 6.13 6.39
CA ILE A 7 7.03 6.55 4.99
C ILE A 7 7.45 5.40 4.08
N LEU A 8 6.62 5.06 3.11
CA LEU A 8 6.93 4.19 1.98
C LEU A 8 7.01 5.03 0.70
N CYS A 9 8.17 5.05 0.03
CA CYS A 9 8.35 5.77 -1.22
C CYS A 9 7.77 4.97 -2.39
N ALA A 10 6.76 5.51 -3.07
CA ALA A 10 6.20 4.88 -4.27
C ALA A 10 7.09 5.20 -5.48
N ILE A 11 7.69 4.15 -6.04
CA ILE A 11 8.52 4.22 -7.24
C ILE A 11 7.69 3.69 -8.41
N ASP A 12 7.00 4.62 -9.07
CA ASP A 12 6.11 4.33 -10.20
C ASP A 12 6.85 4.78 -11.49
N THR A 13 7.61 3.87 -12.09
CA THR A 13 8.34 4.05 -13.37
C THR A 13 8.66 2.68 -13.97
N PRO A 14 8.53 2.49 -15.29
CA PRO A 14 8.95 1.25 -15.96
C PRO A 14 10.47 1.14 -16.16
N ASP A 15 11.20 2.26 -16.02
CA ASP A 15 12.65 2.32 -16.19
C ASP A 15 13.38 1.74 -14.96
N LEU A 16 14.03 0.61 -15.15
CA LEU A 16 14.77 -0.09 -14.10
C LEU A 16 15.94 0.74 -13.54
N ALA A 17 16.67 1.45 -14.40
CA ALA A 17 17.81 2.26 -13.95
C ALA A 17 17.35 3.43 -13.07
N ARG A 18 16.28 4.10 -13.48
CA ARG A 18 15.63 5.16 -12.68
C ARG A 18 15.09 4.62 -11.37
N ALA A 19 14.42 3.48 -11.37
CA ALA A 19 13.91 2.86 -10.15
C ALA A 19 15.03 2.55 -9.15
N LYS A 20 16.16 1.98 -9.62
CA LYS A 20 17.35 1.72 -8.80
C LYS A 20 17.94 3.01 -8.23
N ALA A 21 18.06 4.06 -9.03
CA ALA A 21 18.57 5.35 -8.59
C ALA A 21 17.69 5.98 -7.50
N LEU A 22 16.36 5.95 -7.66
CA LEU A 22 15.40 6.45 -6.69
C LEU A 22 15.46 5.64 -5.38
N ALA A 23 15.46 4.31 -5.47
CA ALA A 23 15.56 3.44 -4.28
C ALA A 23 16.86 3.72 -3.50
N ALA A 24 17.99 3.84 -4.20
CA ALA A 24 19.27 4.19 -3.57
C ALA A 24 19.25 5.57 -2.91
N ALA A 25 18.63 6.56 -3.56
CA ALA A 25 18.54 7.93 -3.03
C ALA A 25 17.74 8.03 -1.72
N VAL A 26 16.69 7.22 -1.55
CA VAL A 26 15.83 7.27 -0.35
C VAL A 26 16.21 6.25 0.73
N ARG A 27 17.21 5.39 0.46
CA ARG A 27 17.68 4.37 1.40
C ARG A 27 18.07 4.99 2.75
N GLY A 28 17.63 4.38 3.86
CA GLY A 28 17.89 4.86 5.20
C GLY A 28 17.17 6.15 5.59
N VAL A 29 16.37 6.75 4.69
CA VAL A 29 15.55 7.92 4.97
C VAL A 29 14.08 7.52 5.13
N VAL A 30 13.57 6.63 4.30
CA VAL A 30 12.21 6.08 4.37
C VAL A 30 12.22 4.67 4.97
N ALA A 31 11.08 4.17 5.44
CA ALA A 31 10.94 2.80 5.94
C ALA A 31 11.16 1.75 4.84
N GLY A 32 10.77 2.08 3.62
CA GLY A 32 10.89 1.20 2.47
C GLY A 32 10.35 1.81 1.20
N ILE A 33 10.24 0.97 0.18
CA ILE A 33 9.75 1.36 -1.15
C ILE A 33 8.50 0.56 -1.52
N LYS A 34 7.64 1.18 -2.34
CA LYS A 34 6.50 0.53 -2.99
C LYS A 34 6.80 0.38 -4.48
N LEU A 35 6.68 -0.84 -4.98
CA LEU A 35 6.71 -1.16 -6.41
C LEU A 35 5.32 -1.59 -6.84
N GLY A 36 4.73 -0.86 -7.79
CA GLY A 36 3.37 -1.07 -8.28
C GLY A 36 3.31 -1.82 -9.60
N LEU A 37 2.09 -1.84 -10.18
CA LEU A 37 1.78 -2.59 -11.39
C LEU A 37 2.64 -2.18 -12.59
N GLU A 38 2.88 -0.88 -12.79
CA GLU A 38 3.68 -0.38 -13.92
C GLU A 38 5.09 -0.96 -13.88
N PHE A 39 5.78 -0.83 -12.74
CA PHE A 39 7.12 -1.37 -12.56
C PHE A 39 7.15 -2.88 -12.72
N PHE A 40 6.23 -3.58 -12.05
CA PHE A 40 6.19 -5.05 -12.04
C PHE A 40 5.87 -5.62 -13.43
N SER A 41 4.97 -4.99 -14.18
CA SER A 41 4.62 -5.41 -15.54
C SER A 41 5.78 -5.24 -16.52
N ALA A 42 6.60 -4.19 -16.33
CA ALA A 42 7.75 -3.93 -17.20
C ALA A 42 8.97 -4.79 -16.86
N ASN A 43 9.21 -5.08 -15.56
CA ASN A 43 10.48 -5.63 -15.10
C ASN A 43 10.36 -7.00 -14.40
N GLY A 44 9.15 -7.41 -14.02
CA GLY A 44 8.87 -8.68 -13.35
C GLY A 44 9.59 -8.88 -12.01
N PRO A 45 9.62 -10.13 -11.52
CA PRO A 45 10.32 -10.48 -10.28
C PRO A 45 11.83 -10.20 -10.28
N ALA A 46 12.47 -10.29 -11.45
CA ALA A 46 13.90 -10.02 -11.58
C ALA A 46 14.21 -8.55 -11.29
N GLY A 47 13.44 -7.62 -11.89
CA GLY A 47 13.59 -6.19 -11.63
C GLY A 47 13.29 -5.83 -10.17
N VAL A 48 12.30 -6.48 -9.54
CA VAL A 48 12.03 -6.27 -8.11
C VAL A 48 13.26 -6.61 -7.27
N ARG A 49 13.94 -7.75 -7.51
CA ARG A 49 15.15 -8.13 -6.77
C ARG A 49 16.31 -7.16 -6.96
N GLU A 50 16.40 -6.50 -8.13
CA GLU A 50 17.44 -5.50 -8.38
C GLU A 50 17.21 -4.18 -7.67
N VAL A 51 15.95 -3.83 -7.36
CA VAL A 51 15.58 -2.54 -6.75
C VAL A 51 15.37 -2.67 -5.24
N ALA A 52 14.87 -3.83 -4.78
CA ALA A 52 14.58 -4.05 -3.36
C ALA A 52 15.85 -4.03 -2.51
N ASP A 53 15.79 -3.33 -1.37
CA ASP A 53 16.84 -3.34 -0.36
C ASP A 53 16.50 -4.40 0.69
N PRO A 54 17.36 -5.40 0.95
CA PRO A 54 17.14 -6.40 2.00
C PRO A 54 16.96 -5.81 3.40
N SER A 55 17.51 -4.61 3.66
CA SER A 55 17.37 -3.92 4.95
C SER A 55 16.13 -3.03 5.06
N GLY A 56 15.43 -2.79 3.96
CA GLY A 56 14.24 -1.94 3.88
C GLY A 56 12.95 -2.75 3.73
N ALA A 57 11.82 -2.10 3.97
CA ALA A 57 10.53 -2.68 3.69
C ALA A 57 10.22 -2.66 2.19
N LEU A 58 9.87 -3.82 1.62
CA LEU A 58 9.31 -3.92 0.27
C LEU A 58 7.78 -3.98 0.35
N PHE A 59 7.11 -3.07 -0.32
CA PHE A 59 5.68 -3.11 -0.54
C PHE A 59 5.38 -3.44 -2.01
N LEU A 60 4.86 -4.63 -2.28
CA LEU A 60 4.38 -5.03 -3.61
C LEU A 60 2.90 -4.68 -3.76
N ASP A 61 2.63 -3.64 -4.54
CA ASP A 61 1.28 -3.11 -4.77
C ASP A 61 0.70 -3.67 -6.07
N LEU A 62 0.39 -4.99 -6.08
CA LEU A 62 -0.03 -5.74 -7.25
C LEU A 62 -1.55 -5.83 -7.42
N LYS A 63 -2.30 -5.49 -6.37
CA LYS A 63 -3.77 -5.46 -6.38
C LYS A 63 -4.38 -6.75 -6.94
N LEU A 64 -3.91 -7.91 -6.48
CA LEU A 64 -4.35 -9.21 -6.95
C LEU A 64 -5.88 -9.34 -6.88
N HIS A 65 -6.50 -9.75 -7.98
CA HIS A 65 -7.95 -9.90 -8.06
C HIS A 65 -8.30 -10.95 -9.11
N ASP A 66 -8.59 -12.15 -8.64
CA ASP A 66 -8.92 -13.31 -9.48
C ASP A 66 -9.65 -14.35 -8.62
N ILE A 67 -9.99 -15.53 -9.18
CA ILE A 67 -10.54 -16.63 -8.42
C ILE A 67 -9.59 -17.09 -7.30
N PRO A 68 -10.12 -17.67 -6.20
CA PRO A 68 -9.33 -17.95 -4.99
C PRO A 68 -8.03 -18.71 -5.21
N ASN A 69 -8.05 -19.75 -6.05
CA ASN A 69 -6.86 -20.59 -6.31
C ASN A 69 -5.75 -19.80 -7.04
N THR A 70 -6.11 -18.94 -7.99
CA THR A 70 -5.16 -18.10 -8.73
C THR A 70 -4.50 -17.09 -7.80
N VAL A 71 -5.29 -16.42 -6.95
CA VAL A 71 -4.75 -15.46 -5.97
C VAL A 71 -3.84 -16.14 -4.95
N ALA A 72 -4.21 -17.32 -4.44
CA ALA A 72 -3.35 -18.09 -3.55
C ALA A 72 -2.01 -18.46 -4.22
N GLY A 73 -2.03 -18.84 -5.50
CA GLY A 73 -0.82 -19.10 -6.30
C GLY A 73 0.04 -17.84 -6.46
N ALA A 74 -0.58 -16.70 -6.75
CA ALA A 74 0.09 -15.41 -6.89
C ALA A 74 0.73 -14.95 -5.58
N VAL A 75 0.06 -15.13 -4.43
CA VAL A 75 0.62 -14.82 -3.10
C VAL A 75 1.88 -15.66 -2.83
N ARG A 76 1.85 -16.98 -3.09
CA ARG A 76 3.02 -17.83 -2.93
C ARG A 76 4.19 -17.40 -3.83
N ALA A 77 3.90 -17.06 -5.09
CA ALA A 77 4.93 -16.59 -6.03
C ALA A 77 5.52 -15.24 -5.61
N ALA A 78 4.68 -14.29 -5.19
CA ALA A 78 5.11 -12.97 -4.73
C ALA A 78 5.91 -13.05 -3.42
N ALA A 79 5.58 -14.00 -2.54
CA ALA A 79 6.29 -14.21 -1.27
C ALA A 79 7.77 -14.59 -1.46
N ALA A 80 8.16 -15.17 -2.62
CA ALA A 80 9.56 -15.43 -2.96
C ALA A 80 10.40 -14.15 -3.16
N LEU A 81 9.76 -12.98 -3.18
CA LEU A 81 10.40 -11.65 -3.19
C LEU A 81 10.49 -11.03 -1.79
N GLU A 82 10.05 -11.74 -0.76
CA GLU A 82 10.06 -11.35 0.65
C GLU A 82 9.43 -9.97 0.95
N PRO A 83 8.27 -9.63 0.35
CA PRO A 83 7.64 -8.36 0.65
C PRO A 83 7.16 -8.29 2.11
N LEU A 84 7.27 -7.11 2.71
CA LEU A 84 6.60 -6.81 3.97
C LEU A 84 5.09 -6.71 3.76
N LEU A 85 4.67 -6.02 2.69
CA LEU A 85 3.27 -5.73 2.35
C LEU A 85 2.95 -6.21 0.93
N LEU A 86 1.77 -6.81 0.75
CA LEU A 86 1.25 -7.25 -0.55
C LEU A 86 -0.25 -6.92 -0.65
N THR A 87 -0.70 -6.34 -1.76
CA THR A 87 -2.10 -5.97 -1.95
C THR A 87 -2.90 -6.98 -2.76
N LEU A 88 -4.16 -7.11 -2.37
CA LEU A 88 -5.24 -7.75 -3.15
C LEU A 88 -6.52 -6.93 -2.99
N HIS A 89 -7.47 -7.06 -3.91
CA HIS A 89 -8.74 -6.33 -3.82
C HIS A 89 -9.70 -6.99 -2.83
N ALA A 90 -10.22 -6.22 -1.86
CA ALA A 90 -11.26 -6.71 -0.95
C ALA A 90 -12.57 -7.06 -1.67
N ALA A 91 -12.83 -6.44 -2.82
CA ALA A 91 -13.98 -6.74 -3.68
C ALA A 91 -13.95 -8.15 -4.31
N GLY A 92 -12.84 -8.88 -4.21
CA GLY A 92 -12.75 -10.29 -4.62
C GLY A 92 -13.53 -11.27 -3.74
N GLY A 93 -14.05 -10.79 -2.61
CA GLY A 93 -14.89 -11.55 -1.69
C GLY A 93 -14.13 -12.41 -0.67
N PRO A 94 -14.85 -12.95 0.33
CA PRO A 94 -14.23 -13.68 1.46
C PRO A 94 -13.41 -14.87 1.01
N ALA A 95 -13.92 -15.73 0.14
CA ALA A 95 -13.25 -16.95 -0.31
C ALA A 95 -11.89 -16.67 -0.95
N MET A 96 -11.76 -15.56 -1.73
CA MET A 96 -10.50 -15.16 -2.34
C MET A 96 -9.51 -14.65 -1.28
N MET A 97 -9.96 -13.81 -0.36
CA MET A 97 -9.14 -13.25 0.71
C MET A 97 -8.64 -14.33 1.67
N GLU A 98 -9.52 -15.23 2.11
CA GLU A 98 -9.16 -16.37 2.95
C GLU A 98 -8.17 -17.32 2.28
N ALA A 99 -8.30 -17.56 0.97
CA ALA A 99 -7.35 -18.37 0.21
C ALA A 99 -5.96 -17.69 0.16
N ALA A 100 -5.92 -16.35 0.04
CA ALA A 100 -4.69 -15.58 0.12
C ALA A 100 -4.03 -15.67 1.50
N VAL A 101 -4.84 -15.57 2.58
CA VAL A 101 -4.35 -15.70 3.97
C VAL A 101 -3.73 -17.08 4.19
N ARG A 102 -4.45 -18.15 3.85
CA ARG A 102 -3.91 -19.51 3.97
C ARG A 102 -2.61 -19.71 3.18
N ALA A 103 -2.49 -19.07 1.99
CA ALA A 103 -1.26 -19.13 1.20
C ALA A 103 -0.10 -18.38 1.86
N ALA A 104 -0.37 -17.22 2.47
CA ALA A 104 0.64 -16.46 3.22
C ALA A 104 1.09 -17.20 4.48
N ASP A 105 0.17 -17.83 5.20
CA ASP A 105 0.47 -18.62 6.40
C ASP A 105 1.33 -19.85 6.06
N ALA A 106 1.03 -20.53 4.95
CA ALA A 106 1.84 -21.66 4.46
C ALA A 106 3.30 -21.24 4.18
N VAL A 107 3.53 -20.03 3.64
CA VAL A 107 4.88 -19.47 3.43
C VAL A 107 5.64 -19.32 4.75
N ALA A 108 4.95 -18.90 5.83
CA ALA A 108 5.55 -18.81 7.16
C ALA A 108 5.95 -20.19 7.72
N HIS A 109 5.13 -21.21 7.50
CA HIS A 109 5.44 -22.58 7.90
C HIS A 109 6.66 -23.16 7.16
N GLU A 110 6.99 -22.65 5.98
CA GLU A 110 8.22 -22.97 5.26
C GLU A 110 9.46 -22.21 5.78
N GLY A 111 9.34 -21.47 6.87
CA GLY A 111 10.43 -20.68 7.47
C GLY A 111 10.75 -19.37 6.72
N LYS A 112 9.91 -18.95 5.77
CA LYS A 112 10.05 -17.69 5.04
C LYS A 112 9.25 -16.58 5.70
N ARG A 113 9.52 -15.34 5.32
CA ARG A 113 8.77 -14.17 5.81
C ARG A 113 7.34 -14.21 5.27
N ARG A 114 6.34 -14.25 6.18
CA ARG A 114 4.93 -14.06 5.84
C ARG A 114 4.69 -12.61 5.39
N PRO A 115 4.20 -12.37 4.17
CA PRO A 115 3.76 -11.02 3.79
C PRO A 115 2.52 -10.60 4.59
N LYS A 116 2.46 -9.33 4.98
CA LYS A 116 1.23 -8.72 5.47
C LYS A 116 0.31 -8.45 4.28
N LEU A 117 -0.88 -9.02 4.29
CA LEU A 117 -1.85 -8.89 3.21
C LEU A 117 -2.76 -7.69 3.45
N LEU A 118 -2.84 -6.80 2.46
CA LEU A 118 -3.65 -5.58 2.52
C LEU A 118 -4.79 -5.63 1.50
N GLY A 119 -6.03 -5.46 2.00
CA GLY A 119 -7.20 -5.31 1.14
C GLY A 119 -7.27 -3.91 0.52
N VAL A 120 -7.29 -3.81 -0.80
CA VAL A 120 -7.62 -2.55 -1.46
C VAL A 120 -9.14 -2.37 -1.39
N THR A 121 -9.58 -1.27 -0.78
CA THR A 121 -11.01 -0.95 -0.62
C THR A 121 -11.55 -0.31 -1.90
N VAL A 122 -11.81 1.00 -1.89
CA VAL A 122 -12.20 1.77 -3.07
C VAL A 122 -11.00 2.58 -3.55
N LEU A 123 -10.66 2.47 -4.83
CA LEU A 123 -9.57 3.26 -5.41
C LEU A 123 -9.84 4.76 -5.25
N THR A 124 -8.82 5.54 -4.93
CA THR A 124 -8.95 6.97 -4.66
C THR A 124 -9.32 7.80 -5.89
N SER A 125 -9.27 7.22 -7.07
CA SER A 125 -9.72 7.79 -8.34
C SER A 125 -11.23 7.65 -8.57
N LEU A 126 -11.91 6.74 -7.86
CA LEU A 126 -13.34 6.46 -8.04
C LEU A 126 -14.21 7.38 -7.16
N ASP A 127 -15.34 7.79 -7.72
CA ASP A 127 -16.40 8.52 -7.04
C ASP A 127 -17.72 7.70 -7.01
N GLU A 128 -18.79 8.30 -6.52
CA GLU A 128 -20.10 7.61 -6.38
C GLU A 128 -20.69 7.20 -7.73
N GLY A 129 -20.48 8.02 -8.78
CA GLY A 129 -20.93 7.69 -10.13
C GLY A 129 -20.20 6.47 -10.69
N ASP A 130 -18.89 6.40 -10.47
CA ASP A 130 -18.07 5.25 -10.88
C ASP A 130 -18.50 3.96 -10.15
N LEU A 131 -18.78 4.04 -8.84
CA LEU A 131 -19.29 2.92 -8.07
C LEU A 131 -20.65 2.44 -8.57
N ALA A 132 -21.56 3.37 -8.83
CA ALA A 132 -22.89 3.05 -9.37
C ALA A 132 -22.79 2.37 -10.74
N ALA A 133 -21.87 2.82 -11.61
CA ALA A 133 -21.67 2.25 -12.95
C ALA A 133 -21.23 0.79 -12.92
N VAL A 134 -20.51 0.35 -11.87
CA VAL A 134 -20.11 -1.06 -11.67
C VAL A 134 -21.05 -1.82 -10.73
N GLY A 135 -22.22 -1.28 -10.44
CA GLY A 135 -23.27 -1.92 -9.64
C GLY A 135 -23.01 -1.92 -8.12
N GLN A 136 -22.06 -1.14 -7.63
CA GLN A 136 -21.84 -0.93 -6.19
C GLN A 136 -22.78 0.17 -5.69
N ARG A 137 -23.42 -0.05 -4.55
CA ARG A 137 -24.46 0.85 -4.01
C ARG A 137 -23.96 1.59 -2.77
N GLY A 138 -24.48 2.79 -2.60
CA GLY A 138 -24.25 3.66 -1.44
C GLY A 138 -23.08 4.61 -1.62
N PRO A 139 -22.90 5.53 -0.65
CA PRO A 139 -21.77 6.45 -0.63
C PRO A 139 -20.42 5.72 -0.61
N VAL A 140 -19.39 6.33 -1.21
CA VAL A 140 -18.02 5.77 -1.23
C VAL A 140 -17.56 5.38 0.17
N GLY A 141 -17.81 6.22 1.19
CA GLY A 141 -17.40 5.95 2.56
C GLY A 141 -18.02 4.69 3.17
N GLU A 142 -19.30 4.42 2.90
CA GLU A 142 -19.97 3.19 3.35
C GLU A 142 -19.40 1.95 2.67
N GLN A 143 -19.10 2.05 1.37
CA GLN A 143 -18.49 0.94 0.63
C GLN A 143 -17.08 0.65 1.14
N VAL A 144 -16.29 1.68 1.46
CA VAL A 144 -14.96 1.52 2.07
C VAL A 144 -15.05 0.80 3.43
N GLN A 145 -15.98 1.23 4.30
CA GLN A 145 -16.19 0.59 5.60
C GLN A 145 -16.58 -0.88 5.46
N ARG A 146 -17.52 -1.18 4.55
CA ARG A 146 -17.97 -2.55 4.26
C ARG A 146 -16.81 -3.44 3.79
N LEU A 147 -15.99 -2.94 2.86
CA LEU A 147 -14.85 -3.69 2.32
C LEU A 147 -13.73 -3.85 3.37
N ALA A 148 -13.50 -2.86 4.23
CA ALA A 148 -12.52 -2.96 5.29
C ALA A 148 -12.92 -3.98 6.37
N LEU A 149 -14.20 -3.99 6.79
CA LEU A 149 -14.72 -5.00 7.71
C LEU A 149 -14.65 -6.40 7.10
N LEU A 150 -15.03 -6.54 5.82
CA LEU A 150 -14.93 -7.80 5.10
C LEU A 150 -13.48 -8.31 5.03
N ALA A 151 -12.52 -7.42 4.77
CA ALA A 151 -11.10 -7.73 4.75
C ALA A 151 -10.60 -8.21 6.12
N ARG A 152 -10.95 -7.50 7.19
CA ARG A 152 -10.63 -7.88 8.57
C ARG A 152 -11.20 -9.24 8.94
N ASP A 153 -12.50 -9.44 8.66
CA ASP A 153 -13.21 -10.67 9.02
C ASP A 153 -12.74 -11.88 8.19
N SER A 154 -12.14 -11.64 7.01
CA SER A 154 -11.46 -12.65 6.20
C SER A 154 -10.00 -12.91 6.61
N GLY A 155 -9.49 -12.24 7.65
CA GLY A 155 -8.16 -12.45 8.21
C GLY A 155 -7.03 -11.69 7.51
N LEU A 156 -7.32 -10.66 6.70
CA LEU A 156 -6.28 -9.78 6.18
C LEU A 156 -5.64 -8.96 7.30
N ASP A 157 -4.38 -8.57 7.11
CA ASP A 157 -3.61 -7.81 8.11
C ASP A 157 -3.95 -6.31 8.11
N GLY A 158 -4.62 -5.81 7.07
CA GLY A 158 -4.96 -4.39 6.94
C GLY A 158 -5.62 -4.05 5.62
N VAL A 159 -5.76 -2.74 5.37
CA VAL A 159 -6.31 -2.20 4.13
C VAL A 159 -5.49 -1.03 3.59
N VAL A 160 -5.63 -0.78 2.27
CA VAL A 160 -5.28 0.49 1.65
C VAL A 160 -6.54 1.35 1.59
N CYS A 161 -6.49 2.55 2.16
CA CYS A 161 -7.61 3.47 2.25
C CYS A 161 -7.17 4.91 2.02
N SER A 162 -8.12 5.82 1.74
CA SER A 162 -7.80 7.25 1.61
C SER A 162 -7.57 7.89 2.99
N PRO A 163 -6.87 9.04 3.04
CA PRO A 163 -6.66 9.76 4.28
C PRO A 163 -7.95 10.13 5.03
N GLN A 164 -9.03 10.37 4.30
CA GLN A 164 -10.32 10.79 4.85
C GLN A 164 -11.04 9.66 5.61
N GLU A 165 -10.67 8.43 5.36
CA GLU A 165 -11.31 7.24 5.90
C GLU A 165 -10.58 6.69 7.14
N VAL A 166 -9.35 7.16 7.40
CA VAL A 166 -8.46 6.59 8.43
C VAL A 166 -9.10 6.59 9.82
N ALA A 167 -9.67 7.72 10.27
CA ALA A 167 -10.22 7.83 11.62
C ALA A 167 -11.37 6.84 11.84
N VAL A 168 -12.33 6.78 10.90
CA VAL A 168 -13.48 5.86 11.01
C VAL A 168 -13.04 4.41 10.90
N LEU A 169 -12.08 4.08 10.04
CA LEU A 169 -11.58 2.72 9.91
C LEU A 169 -10.76 2.28 11.13
N ARG A 170 -10.02 3.20 11.75
CA ARG A 170 -9.31 2.93 12.99
C ARG A 170 -10.27 2.58 14.12
N GLU A 171 -11.38 3.30 14.23
CA GLU A 171 -12.45 3.01 15.21
C GLU A 171 -13.12 1.65 14.94
N LEU A 172 -13.46 1.36 13.67
CA LEU A 172 -14.17 0.15 13.27
C LEU A 172 -13.29 -1.12 13.32
N CYS A 173 -12.02 -1.00 12.93
CA CYS A 173 -11.15 -2.17 12.74
C CYS A 173 -10.19 -2.42 13.92
N GLY A 174 -10.02 -1.45 14.82
CA GLY A 174 -9.13 -1.56 15.97
C GLY A 174 -7.67 -1.18 15.67
N SER A 175 -6.82 -1.16 16.71
CA SER A 175 -5.44 -0.68 16.66
C SER A 175 -4.49 -1.58 15.90
N GLU A 176 -4.74 -2.88 15.87
CA GLU A 176 -3.84 -3.89 15.26
C GLU A 176 -4.01 -4.04 13.76
N PHE A 177 -5.12 -3.53 13.21
CA PHE A 177 -5.41 -3.61 11.77
C PHE A 177 -4.68 -2.49 11.02
N LEU A 178 -3.81 -2.84 10.07
CA LEU A 178 -2.97 -1.89 9.38
C LEU A 178 -3.77 -0.98 8.43
N LEU A 179 -3.53 0.33 8.54
CA LEU A 179 -4.07 1.34 7.63
C LEU A 179 -2.91 1.95 6.81
N VAL A 180 -2.87 1.61 5.52
CA VAL A 180 -1.85 2.07 4.58
C VAL A 180 -2.46 3.12 3.67
N VAL A 181 -1.90 4.33 3.68
CA VAL A 181 -2.55 5.54 3.16
C VAL A 181 -1.75 6.17 2.03
N PRO A 182 -2.20 6.03 0.77
CA PRO A 182 -1.69 6.81 -0.37
C PRO A 182 -2.31 8.20 -0.42
N GLY A 183 -1.90 9.00 -1.42
CA GLY A 183 -2.49 10.33 -1.61
C GLY A 183 -1.97 11.38 -0.63
N ILE A 184 -0.84 11.11 0.02
CA ILE A 184 -0.20 12.04 0.94
C ILE A 184 0.49 13.16 0.15
N ARG A 185 0.20 14.41 0.54
CA ARG A 185 0.80 15.61 -0.04
C ARG A 185 1.33 16.52 1.06
N PRO A 186 2.64 16.80 1.08
CA PRO A 186 3.21 17.83 1.93
C PRO A 186 2.63 19.21 1.62
N ALA A 187 2.76 20.15 2.53
CA ALA A 187 2.31 21.53 2.30
C ALA A 187 2.94 22.11 1.02
N GLY A 188 2.10 22.69 0.15
CA GLY A 188 2.52 23.29 -1.12
C GLY A 188 2.70 22.31 -2.30
N ALA A 189 2.55 21.00 -2.11
CA ALA A 189 2.61 20.06 -3.21
C ALA A 189 1.30 20.00 -4.01
N ALA A 190 1.39 19.82 -5.35
CA ALA A 190 0.23 19.69 -6.22
C ALA A 190 -0.56 18.39 -5.94
N ALA A 191 -1.89 18.45 -6.00
CA ALA A 191 -2.76 17.28 -5.81
C ALA A 191 -2.60 16.24 -6.92
N GLY A 192 -2.36 16.68 -8.16
CA GLY A 192 -2.26 15.80 -9.34
C GLY A 192 -3.57 15.08 -9.64
N ASP A 193 -3.50 13.77 -9.91
CA ASP A 193 -4.62 12.87 -10.17
C ASP A 193 -5.36 12.38 -8.91
N GLN A 194 -4.87 12.73 -7.71
CA GLN A 194 -5.47 12.32 -6.45
C GLN A 194 -6.64 13.24 -6.07
N LYS A 195 -7.86 12.71 -6.04
CA LYS A 195 -9.06 13.46 -5.64
C LYS A 195 -9.16 13.66 -4.11
N ARG A 196 -8.51 12.80 -3.30
CA ARG A 196 -8.59 12.77 -1.83
C ARG A 196 -7.18 12.84 -1.22
N VAL A 197 -6.72 14.06 -0.92
CA VAL A 197 -5.36 14.32 -0.41
C VAL A 197 -5.37 14.86 1.01
N THR A 198 -4.30 14.61 1.74
CA THR A 198 -4.09 15.11 3.12
C THR A 198 -2.60 15.24 3.40
N GLY A 199 -2.23 16.13 4.33
CA GLY A 199 -0.85 16.27 4.78
C GLY A 199 -0.38 15.08 5.63
N PRO A 200 0.95 14.85 5.67
CA PRO A 200 1.52 13.70 6.37
C PRO A 200 1.14 13.63 7.84
N ARG A 201 1.27 14.76 8.56
CA ARG A 201 0.94 14.86 9.99
C ARG A 201 -0.53 14.51 10.28
N ALA A 202 -1.45 15.06 9.51
CA ALA A 202 -2.87 14.83 9.71
C ALA A 202 -3.24 13.35 9.50
N ALA A 203 -2.70 12.70 8.47
CA ALA A 203 -2.91 11.28 8.23
C ALA A 203 -2.36 10.41 9.38
N ALA A 204 -1.15 10.72 9.87
CA ALA A 204 -0.53 9.99 10.99
C ALA A 204 -1.30 10.20 12.31
N GLN A 205 -1.81 11.41 12.57
CA GLN A 205 -2.62 11.71 13.77
C GLN A 205 -3.98 11.03 13.71
N ALA A 206 -4.57 10.87 12.51
CA ALA A 206 -5.80 10.12 12.31
C ALA A 206 -5.63 8.61 12.57
N GLY A 207 -4.41 8.09 12.61
CA GLY A 207 -4.11 6.69 12.93
C GLY A 207 -3.58 5.87 11.75
N ALA A 208 -3.07 6.48 10.68
CA ALA A 208 -2.38 5.77 9.60
C ALA A 208 -1.09 5.12 10.11
N ASP A 209 -0.86 3.84 9.74
CA ASP A 209 0.36 3.11 10.09
C ASP A 209 1.48 3.35 9.08
N TYR A 210 1.12 3.41 7.79
CA TYR A 210 2.05 3.71 6.70
C TYR A 210 1.50 4.80 5.78
N LEU A 211 2.40 5.67 5.34
CA LEU A 211 2.14 6.77 4.41
C LEU A 211 2.86 6.50 3.10
N VAL A 212 2.09 6.32 2.01
CA VAL A 212 2.65 6.08 0.69
C VAL A 212 2.81 7.40 -0.05
N VAL A 213 4.06 7.78 -0.32
CA VAL A 213 4.43 9.05 -0.95
C VAL A 213 5.19 8.77 -2.25
N GLY A 214 4.66 9.22 -3.38
CA GLY A 214 5.28 9.08 -4.70
C GLY A 214 5.92 10.39 -5.17
N ARG A 215 5.29 11.05 -6.16
CA ARG A 215 5.78 12.27 -6.85
C ARG A 215 6.42 13.34 -5.96
N PRO A 216 5.89 13.67 -4.76
CA PRO A 216 6.55 14.63 -3.87
C PRO A 216 7.99 14.25 -3.51
N ILE A 217 8.35 12.97 -3.60
CA ILE A 217 9.72 12.48 -3.39
C ILE A 217 10.40 12.22 -4.72
N THR A 218 9.76 11.47 -5.63
CA THR A 218 10.39 10.90 -6.83
C THR A 218 10.64 11.93 -7.94
N GLU A 219 9.90 13.04 -7.95
CA GLU A 219 10.07 14.16 -8.90
C GLU A 219 10.84 15.34 -8.29
N ALA A 220 11.19 15.26 -7.00
CA ALA A 220 11.98 16.31 -6.36
C ALA A 220 13.43 16.30 -6.90
N PRO A 221 14.07 17.48 -7.06
CA PRO A 221 15.48 17.56 -7.45
C PRO A 221 16.41 16.78 -6.52
N HIS A 222 16.04 16.66 -5.24
CA HIS A 222 16.77 15.94 -4.21
C HIS A 222 15.82 15.01 -3.42
N PRO A 223 15.55 13.78 -3.89
CA PRO A 223 14.57 12.86 -3.30
C PRO A 223 14.80 12.59 -1.81
N ALA A 224 16.05 12.39 -1.38
CA ALA A 224 16.38 12.19 0.02
C ALA A 224 16.02 13.40 0.91
N ALA A 225 16.26 14.62 0.42
CA ALA A 225 15.92 15.83 1.16
C ALA A 225 14.41 16.02 1.27
N ALA A 226 13.67 15.76 0.18
CA ALA A 226 12.22 15.78 0.17
C ALA A 226 11.61 14.77 1.14
N ALA A 227 12.13 13.54 1.14
CA ALA A 227 11.68 12.51 2.09
C ALA A 227 11.95 12.90 3.55
N ARG A 228 13.13 13.49 3.86
CA ARG A 228 13.42 14.02 5.21
C ARG A 228 12.52 15.16 5.62
N ALA A 229 12.18 16.08 4.70
CA ALA A 229 11.24 17.15 4.98
C ALA A 229 9.87 16.60 5.38
N ILE A 230 9.35 15.63 4.64
CA ILE A 230 8.08 14.95 4.97
C ILE A 230 8.16 14.23 6.33
N LEU A 231 9.27 13.55 6.61
CA LEU A 231 9.48 12.88 7.90
C LEU A 231 9.51 13.88 9.07
N ASN A 232 10.07 15.07 8.86
CA ASN A 232 10.07 16.14 9.86
C ASN A 232 8.68 16.72 10.12
N GLU A 233 7.78 16.73 9.13
CA GLU A 233 6.38 17.12 9.34
C GLU A 233 5.64 16.17 10.28
N LEU A 234 6.09 14.94 10.46
CA LEU A 234 5.49 13.94 11.36
C LEU A 234 5.86 14.13 12.84
N ARG A 235 6.86 14.95 13.10
CA ARG A 235 7.33 15.28 14.46
C ARG A 235 6.59 16.51 14.98
#